data_15bf1174fb561b4be3625c1765faf2ae
#
_entry.id   15bf1174fb561b4be3625c1765faf2ae
#
_cell.length_a   1.000
_cell.length_b   1.000
_cell.length_c   1.000
_cell.angle_alpha   90.00
_cell.angle_beta   90.00
_cell.angle_gamma   90.00
#
_symmetry.space_group_name_H-M   'P 1'
#
loop_
_entity.id
_entity.type
_entity.pdbx_description
1 polymer ?
#
loop_
_entity_poly.entity_id
_entity_poly.type
_entity_poly.pdbx_seq_one_letter_code
_entity_poly.pdbx_strand_id
1 'polypeptide(L)'
;PPFDSGADYVRKVSLRGAKGTAKLDSESYTLGEQLQYTDIWANDNYLQFMYERLLLLKELLAEDGSVYVHCDSRRSHQIRLILDEVFGAESFRSEIVWKRADAHSSADRYGPIHDTLLYYAIGDQPAWNSIRTGVSQETADTWYTNEEAVSQDIVNRLGQLIPAGTIRRYNKADLSAPGDRRGTKAHYEWHGHFPPPGRHWS
;
A
#
# COMPACT_ATOMS: atom_id res chain seq x y z
N PRO A 1 -8.66 -10.46 6.30
CA PRO A 1 -10.02 -10.97 6.44
C PRO A 1 -10.27 -12.14 5.49
N PRO A 2 -11.34 -12.93 5.66
CA PRO A 2 -11.78 -13.88 4.64
C PRO A 2 -12.10 -13.14 3.34
N PHE A 3 -11.97 -13.84 2.21
CA PHE A 3 -12.15 -13.25 0.87
C PHE A 3 -13.46 -13.66 0.19
N ASP A 4 -14.29 -14.44 0.87
CA ASP A 4 -15.47 -15.09 0.29
C ASP A 4 -15.07 -15.93 -0.94
N SER A 5 -14.04 -16.74 -0.77
CA SER A 5 -13.42 -17.54 -1.84
C SER A 5 -14.21 -18.78 -2.21
N GLY A 6 -15.16 -19.17 -1.36
CA GLY A 6 -15.93 -20.42 -1.49
C GLY A 6 -15.11 -21.67 -1.18
N ALA A 7 -14.02 -21.55 -0.42
CA ALA A 7 -13.12 -22.63 -0.07
C ALA A 7 -12.94 -22.80 1.44
N ASP A 8 -12.65 -24.03 1.86
CA ASP A 8 -12.20 -24.33 3.20
C ASP A 8 -10.67 -24.23 3.29
N TYR A 9 -10.20 -23.54 4.30
CA TYR A 9 -8.77 -23.40 4.55
C TYR A 9 -8.33 -24.40 5.62
N VAL A 10 -7.50 -25.37 5.20
CA VAL A 10 -6.98 -26.44 6.04
C VAL A 10 -5.50 -26.31 6.27
N ARG A 11 -5.06 -26.55 7.49
CA ARG A 11 -3.65 -26.65 7.84
C ARG A 11 -3.23 -28.12 7.78
N LYS A 12 -2.18 -28.43 7.01
CA LYS A 12 -1.55 -29.75 7.04
C LYS A 12 -0.73 -29.88 8.33
N VAL A 13 -1.11 -30.82 9.18
CA VAL A 13 -0.39 -31.13 10.42
C VAL A 13 0.36 -32.44 10.23
N SER A 14 1.68 -32.39 10.29
CA SER A 14 2.51 -33.62 10.25
C SER A 14 2.57 -34.23 11.64
N LEU A 15 1.89 -35.33 11.85
CA LEU A 15 1.99 -36.13 13.06
C LEU A 15 3.17 -37.09 12.93
N ARG A 16 4.15 -36.97 13.81
CA ARG A 16 5.35 -37.80 13.81
C ARG A 16 4.94 -39.27 14.04
N GLY A 17 5.04 -40.11 13.00
CA GLY A 17 4.80 -41.56 13.10
C GLY A 17 3.40 -42.05 12.80
N ALA A 18 2.42 -41.20 12.51
CA ALA A 18 1.07 -41.62 12.13
C ALA A 18 0.88 -41.67 10.60
N LYS A 19 0.59 -42.84 10.07
CA LYS A 19 0.08 -43.02 8.71
C LYS A 19 -1.34 -43.57 8.82
N GLY A 20 -2.34 -42.81 8.34
CA GLY A 20 -3.72 -43.30 8.29
C GLY A 20 -4.77 -42.17 8.17
N THR A 21 -5.97 -42.57 7.84
CA THR A 21 -7.19 -41.73 7.88
C THR A 21 -8.03 -42.09 9.09
N ALA A 22 -8.42 -41.11 9.93
CA ALA A 22 -9.44 -41.29 10.95
C ALA A 22 -10.75 -40.66 10.48
N LYS A 23 -11.89 -41.36 10.67
CA LYS A 23 -13.21 -40.79 10.50
C LYS A 23 -13.67 -40.25 11.85
N LEU A 24 -13.93 -38.96 11.92
CA LEU A 24 -14.64 -38.29 12.99
C LEU A 24 -15.93 -37.72 12.38
N ASP A 25 -17.08 -38.18 12.89
CA ASP A 25 -18.44 -37.69 12.59
C ASP A 25 -18.70 -37.28 11.13
N SER A 26 -19.06 -38.26 10.29
CA SER A 26 -19.53 -38.15 8.88
C SER A 26 -18.68 -37.39 7.88
N GLU A 27 -17.65 -36.68 8.29
CA GLU A 27 -16.68 -36.04 7.41
C GLU A 27 -15.30 -36.72 7.51
N SER A 28 -14.75 -37.13 6.36
CA SER A 28 -13.45 -37.79 6.32
C SER A 28 -12.34 -36.75 6.20
N TYR A 29 -11.74 -36.42 7.33
CA TYR A 29 -10.46 -35.66 7.33
C TYR A 29 -9.30 -36.65 7.34
N THR A 30 -8.27 -36.38 6.54
CA THR A 30 -7.00 -37.09 6.70
C THR A 30 -6.35 -36.67 8.04
N LEU A 31 -5.75 -37.62 8.75
CA LEU A 31 -5.05 -37.37 10.04
C LEU A 31 -3.96 -36.28 10.01
N GLY A 32 -3.79 -35.60 8.89
CA GLY A 32 -2.85 -34.51 8.69
C GLY A 32 -3.48 -33.16 8.33
N GLU A 33 -4.78 -33.05 8.30
CA GLU A 33 -5.48 -31.83 7.88
C GLU A 33 -6.37 -31.33 9.00
N GLN A 34 -6.14 -30.09 9.44
CA GLN A 34 -6.99 -29.40 10.42
C GLN A 34 -7.63 -28.20 9.74
N LEU A 35 -8.95 -28.17 9.74
CA LEU A 35 -9.71 -27.01 9.25
C LEU A 35 -9.34 -25.79 10.10
N GLN A 36 -8.88 -24.75 9.46
CA GLN A 36 -8.54 -23.49 10.13
C GLN A 36 -9.74 -22.54 10.14
N TYR A 37 -10.35 -22.35 9.00
CA TYR A 37 -11.60 -21.62 8.86
C TYR A 37 -12.26 -21.93 7.51
N THR A 38 -13.56 -21.77 7.46
CA THR A 38 -14.38 -21.89 6.27
C THR A 38 -14.58 -20.49 5.68
N ASP A 39 -14.29 -20.34 4.39
CA ASP A 39 -14.53 -19.10 3.64
C ASP A 39 -15.71 -19.28 2.66
N ILE A 40 -16.74 -19.99 3.13
CA ILE A 40 -17.98 -20.25 2.42
C ILE A 40 -19.09 -19.50 3.14
N TRP A 41 -19.68 -18.53 2.46
CA TRP A 41 -20.68 -17.64 3.02
C TRP A 41 -22.00 -17.77 2.28
N ALA A 42 -23.10 -17.86 3.01
CA ALA A 42 -24.44 -17.87 2.45
C ALA A 42 -25.01 -16.45 2.41
N ASN A 43 -25.54 -16.05 1.26
CA ASN A 43 -26.18 -14.74 1.07
C ASN A 43 -25.23 -13.57 1.43
N ASP A 44 -25.74 -12.60 2.19
CA ASP A 44 -25.00 -11.40 2.61
C ASP A 44 -24.23 -11.56 3.94
N ASN A 45 -24.16 -12.79 4.47
CA ASN A 45 -23.51 -13.03 5.76
C ASN A 45 -22.04 -12.59 5.80
N TYR A 46 -21.34 -12.67 4.66
CA TYR A 46 -19.98 -12.16 4.56
C TYR A 46 -19.90 -10.66 4.83
N LEU A 47 -20.75 -9.88 4.20
CA LEU A 47 -20.77 -8.43 4.35
C LEU A 47 -21.19 -8.03 5.75
N GLN A 48 -22.18 -8.72 6.32
CA GLN A 48 -22.62 -8.52 7.70
C GLN A 48 -21.49 -8.84 8.69
N PHE A 49 -20.81 -9.96 8.52
CA PHE A 49 -19.64 -10.31 9.33
C PHE A 49 -18.55 -9.23 9.26
N MET A 50 -18.22 -8.77 8.05
CA MET A 50 -17.21 -7.72 7.87
C MET A 50 -17.63 -6.41 8.55
N TYR A 51 -18.86 -6.00 8.37
CA TYR A 51 -19.40 -4.78 9.01
C TYR A 51 -19.27 -4.83 10.53
N GLU A 52 -19.74 -5.91 11.16
CA GLU A 52 -19.67 -6.08 12.62
C GLU A 52 -18.23 -6.07 13.14
N ARG A 53 -17.31 -6.73 12.43
CA ARG A 53 -15.89 -6.78 12.84
C ARG A 53 -15.19 -5.46 12.64
N LEU A 54 -15.52 -4.69 11.61
CA LEU A 54 -14.98 -3.37 11.38
C LEU A 54 -15.49 -2.36 12.41
N LEU A 55 -16.75 -2.46 12.85
CA LEU A 55 -17.26 -1.66 13.97
C LEU A 55 -16.45 -1.92 15.25
N LEU A 56 -16.22 -3.19 15.60
CA LEU A 56 -15.40 -3.53 16.77
C LEU A 56 -13.95 -3.05 16.63
N LEU A 57 -13.38 -3.14 15.44
CA LEU A 57 -12.04 -2.63 15.18
C LEU A 57 -11.96 -1.11 15.35
N LYS A 58 -12.99 -0.38 14.93
CA LYS A 58 -13.07 1.08 15.13
C LYS A 58 -12.97 1.46 16.60
N GLU A 59 -13.66 0.76 17.47
CA GLU A 59 -13.64 0.99 18.93
C GLU A 59 -12.25 0.70 19.56
N LEU A 60 -11.43 -0.11 18.91
CA LEU A 60 -10.11 -0.48 19.38
C LEU A 60 -8.97 0.40 18.81
N LEU A 61 -9.27 1.23 17.80
CA LEU A 61 -8.27 2.09 17.20
C LEU A 61 -7.98 3.32 18.06
N ALA A 62 -6.71 3.70 18.12
CA ALA A 62 -6.30 4.98 18.68
C ALA A 62 -6.80 6.16 17.83
N GLU A 63 -6.82 7.37 18.39
CA GLU A 63 -7.27 8.59 17.71
C GLU A 63 -6.45 8.93 16.46
N ASP A 64 -5.19 8.49 16.40
CA ASP A 64 -4.27 8.59 15.26
C ASP A 64 -4.10 7.26 14.53
N GLY A 65 -4.98 6.29 14.80
CA GLY A 65 -4.89 4.92 14.32
C GLY A 65 -5.16 4.76 12.83
N SER A 66 -4.66 3.67 12.28
CA SER A 66 -4.83 3.33 10.87
C SER A 66 -5.29 1.88 10.70
N VAL A 67 -6.08 1.63 9.67
CA VAL A 67 -6.52 0.29 9.29
C VAL A 67 -6.21 0.01 7.83
N TYR A 68 -5.70 -1.20 7.57
CA TYR A 68 -5.46 -1.72 6.23
C TYR A 68 -6.31 -2.96 6.04
N VAL A 69 -7.18 -2.94 5.05
CA VAL A 69 -8.02 -4.09 4.72
C VAL A 69 -7.60 -4.65 3.37
N HIS A 70 -7.06 -5.87 3.40
CA HIS A 70 -6.66 -6.60 2.21
C HIS A 70 -7.84 -7.40 1.66
N CYS A 71 -8.20 -7.22 0.42
CA CYS A 71 -9.27 -7.91 -0.27
C CYS A 71 -8.91 -8.13 -1.74
N ASP A 72 -9.59 -9.10 -2.36
CA ASP A 72 -9.48 -9.32 -3.79
C ASP A 72 -10.50 -8.50 -4.59
N SER A 73 -10.40 -8.54 -5.91
CA SER A 73 -11.24 -7.77 -6.83
C SER A 73 -12.73 -8.13 -6.77
N ARG A 74 -13.10 -9.29 -6.21
CA ARG A 74 -14.51 -9.73 -6.12
C ARG A 74 -15.29 -8.92 -5.10
N ARG A 75 -14.66 -8.59 -3.98
CA ARG A 75 -15.32 -7.96 -2.83
C ARG A 75 -14.79 -6.56 -2.49
N SER A 76 -13.69 -6.09 -3.11
CA SER A 76 -13.07 -4.80 -2.79
C SER A 76 -14.04 -3.63 -2.81
N HIS A 77 -14.92 -3.56 -3.81
CA HIS A 77 -15.91 -2.49 -3.94
C HIS A 77 -16.95 -2.48 -2.80
N GLN A 78 -17.41 -3.67 -2.37
CA GLN A 78 -18.37 -3.79 -1.27
C GLN A 78 -17.72 -3.50 0.08
N ILE A 79 -16.49 -4.00 0.30
CA ILE A 79 -15.70 -3.71 1.50
C ILE A 79 -15.39 -2.21 1.59
N ARG A 80 -15.10 -1.55 0.46
CA ARG A 80 -14.90 -0.12 0.43
C ARG A 80 -16.14 0.65 0.92
N LEU A 81 -17.35 0.29 0.49
CA LEU A 81 -18.58 0.92 0.95
C LEU A 81 -18.80 0.70 2.46
N ILE A 82 -18.51 -0.48 2.96
CA ILE A 82 -18.60 -0.77 4.40
C ILE A 82 -17.59 0.06 5.20
N LEU A 83 -16.38 0.20 4.70
CA LEU A 83 -15.33 1.01 5.35
C LEU A 83 -15.72 2.51 5.36
N ASP A 84 -16.28 3.02 4.27
CA ASP A 84 -16.79 4.39 4.19
C ASP A 84 -17.92 4.62 5.20
N GLU A 85 -18.82 3.65 5.40
CA GLU A 85 -19.89 3.72 6.41
C GLU A 85 -19.35 3.67 7.84
N VAL A 86 -18.40 2.77 8.10
CA VAL A 86 -17.87 2.56 9.46
C VAL A 86 -16.92 3.67 9.89
N PHE A 87 -15.97 4.04 9.04
CA PHE A 87 -14.88 4.97 9.38
C PHE A 87 -15.10 6.40 8.88
N GLY A 88 -16.05 6.60 7.97
CA GLY A 88 -16.24 7.83 7.21
C GLY A 88 -15.42 7.84 5.91
N ALA A 89 -16.03 8.31 4.84
CA ALA A 89 -15.38 8.40 3.53
C ALA A 89 -14.15 9.33 3.55
N GLU A 90 -14.16 10.34 4.41
CA GLU A 90 -13.05 11.28 4.64
C GLU A 90 -11.82 10.63 5.27
N SER A 91 -12.00 9.50 5.97
CA SER A 91 -10.90 8.73 6.56
C SER A 91 -10.14 7.88 5.54
N PHE A 92 -10.66 7.76 4.33
CA PHE A 92 -9.96 7.06 3.25
C PHE A 92 -8.71 7.82 2.83
N ARG A 93 -7.59 7.11 2.77
CA ARG A 93 -6.29 7.71 2.38
C ARG A 93 -5.81 7.25 1.02
N SER A 94 -5.86 5.94 0.78
CA SER A 94 -5.43 5.40 -0.53
C SER A 94 -5.87 3.96 -0.74
N GLU A 95 -5.88 3.57 -2.00
CA GLU A 95 -5.96 2.20 -2.47
C GLU A 95 -4.59 1.76 -2.96
N ILE A 96 -4.09 0.65 -2.42
CA ILE A 96 -2.79 0.08 -2.77
C ILE A 96 -3.04 -1.16 -3.60
N VAL A 97 -2.55 -1.16 -4.82
CA VAL A 97 -2.62 -2.31 -5.73
C VAL A 97 -1.46 -3.24 -5.42
N TRP A 98 -1.78 -4.45 -4.98
CA TRP A 98 -0.79 -5.48 -4.69
C TRP A 98 -0.73 -6.50 -5.82
N LYS A 99 0.34 -6.50 -6.62
CA LYS A 99 0.53 -7.49 -7.66
C LYS A 99 0.73 -8.87 -7.02
N ARG A 100 -0.20 -9.80 -7.31
CA ARG A 100 -0.20 -11.17 -6.76
C ARG A 100 0.39 -12.19 -7.72
N ALA A 101 0.10 -12.05 -8.99
CA ALA A 101 0.50 -12.98 -10.03
C ALA A 101 0.89 -12.24 -11.30
N ASP A 102 1.53 -12.97 -12.22
CA ASP A 102 1.73 -12.48 -13.57
C ASP A 102 0.43 -12.61 -14.39
N ALA A 103 0.43 -11.99 -15.57
CA ALA A 103 -0.74 -11.98 -16.43
C ALA A 103 -1.19 -13.41 -16.78
N HIS A 104 -2.47 -13.69 -16.54
CA HIS A 104 -3.13 -14.90 -17.02
C HIS A 104 -3.97 -14.55 -18.22
N SER A 105 -3.84 -15.31 -19.29
CA SER A 105 -4.75 -15.21 -20.42
C SER A 105 -6.02 -16.03 -20.13
N SER A 106 -7.16 -15.35 -20.20
CA SER A 106 -8.47 -16.00 -20.25
C SER A 106 -9.07 -15.80 -21.63
N ALA A 107 -9.94 -16.70 -22.06
CA ALA A 107 -10.53 -16.64 -23.40
C ALA A 107 -11.46 -15.43 -23.60
N ASP A 108 -12.02 -14.87 -22.51
CA ASP A 108 -13.11 -13.89 -22.54
C ASP A 108 -12.88 -12.64 -21.65
N ARG A 109 -11.81 -12.58 -20.86
CA ARG A 109 -11.57 -11.49 -19.91
C ARG A 109 -10.11 -11.38 -19.46
N TYR A 110 -9.76 -10.24 -18.90
CA TYR A 110 -8.48 -10.05 -18.20
C TYR A 110 -8.43 -10.86 -16.90
N GLY A 111 -7.32 -11.54 -16.65
CA GLY A 111 -7.12 -12.32 -15.43
C GLY A 111 -6.96 -11.45 -14.19
N PRO A 112 -7.37 -11.92 -12.98
CA PRO A 112 -7.18 -11.22 -11.72
C PRO A 112 -5.71 -11.33 -11.28
N ILE A 113 -4.90 -10.32 -11.58
CA ILE A 113 -3.45 -10.30 -11.32
C ILE A 113 -3.06 -9.56 -10.04
N HIS A 114 -4.01 -8.89 -9.41
CA HIS A 114 -3.75 -8.10 -8.21
C HIS A 114 -4.83 -8.28 -7.14
N ASP A 115 -4.44 -7.98 -5.93
CA ASP A 115 -5.33 -7.74 -4.81
C ASP A 115 -5.27 -6.26 -4.42
N THR A 116 -6.19 -5.83 -3.58
CA THR A 116 -6.32 -4.44 -3.15
C THR A 116 -6.14 -4.34 -1.64
N LEU A 117 -5.33 -3.38 -1.17
CA LEU A 117 -5.31 -2.98 0.23
C LEU A 117 -5.95 -1.59 0.34
N LEU A 118 -7.06 -1.52 1.06
CA LEU A 118 -7.75 -0.27 1.36
C LEU A 118 -7.17 0.31 2.64
N TYR A 119 -6.64 1.53 2.55
CA TYR A 119 -6.00 2.23 3.66
C TYR A 119 -6.90 3.35 4.17
N TYR A 120 -7.26 3.27 5.44
CA TYR A 120 -8.01 4.28 6.19
C TYR A 120 -7.19 4.72 7.40
N ALA A 121 -7.28 5.99 7.74
CA ALA A 121 -6.62 6.54 8.92
C ALA A 121 -7.55 7.52 9.63
N ILE A 122 -7.66 7.37 10.97
CA ILE A 122 -8.50 8.20 11.82
C ILE A 122 -7.76 9.50 12.14
N GLY A 123 -8.52 10.58 12.27
CA GLY A 123 -8.00 11.89 12.61
C GLY A 123 -7.25 12.60 11.48
N ASP A 124 -6.89 13.84 11.74
CA ASP A 124 -6.21 14.70 10.77
C ASP A 124 -4.72 14.42 10.65
N GLN A 125 -4.11 13.85 11.69
CA GLN A 125 -2.68 13.56 11.76
C GLN A 125 -2.44 12.10 12.17
N PRO A 126 -2.72 11.14 11.29
CA PRO A 126 -2.48 9.74 11.60
C PRO A 126 -0.98 9.46 11.79
N ALA A 127 -0.67 8.48 12.63
CA ALA A 127 0.70 8.02 12.81
C ALA A 127 1.25 7.51 11.46
N TRP A 128 2.22 8.22 10.91
CA TRP A 128 2.82 7.91 9.61
C TRP A 128 4.33 7.90 9.67
N ASN A 129 4.92 6.76 9.35
CA ASN A 129 6.36 6.62 9.19
C ASN A 129 6.70 6.60 7.69
N SER A 130 7.39 7.63 7.22
CA SER A 130 7.81 7.68 5.83
C SER A 130 8.82 6.57 5.54
N ILE A 131 8.42 5.58 4.78
CA ILE A 131 9.30 4.50 4.32
C ILE A 131 9.99 4.97 3.05
N ARG A 132 11.33 5.05 3.09
CA ARG A 132 12.14 5.33 1.91
C ARG A 132 12.85 4.04 1.50
N THR A 133 12.55 3.57 0.31
CA THR A 133 13.30 2.49 -0.32
C THR A 133 14.53 3.07 -1.02
N GLY A 134 15.65 2.35 -0.95
CA GLY A 134 16.84 2.70 -1.73
C GLY A 134 16.52 2.71 -3.23
N VAL A 135 17.16 3.59 -3.97
CA VAL A 135 17.06 3.63 -5.43
C VAL A 135 17.76 2.39 -6.00
N SER A 136 17.14 1.70 -6.96
CA SER A 136 17.80 0.58 -7.63
C SER A 136 19.05 1.06 -8.38
N GLN A 137 20.06 0.19 -8.54
CA GLN A 137 21.27 0.54 -9.27
C GLN A 137 20.97 1.02 -10.70
N GLU A 138 20.05 0.33 -11.39
CA GLU A 138 19.60 0.70 -12.73
C GLU A 138 18.99 2.11 -12.77
N THR A 139 18.14 2.44 -11.81
CA THR A 139 17.57 3.78 -11.69
C THR A 139 18.65 4.80 -11.34
N ALA A 140 19.59 4.45 -10.46
CA ALA A 140 20.70 5.32 -10.10
C ALA A 140 21.57 5.65 -11.31
N ASP A 141 21.86 4.66 -12.16
CA ASP A 141 22.72 4.82 -13.34
C ASP A 141 22.01 5.61 -14.45
N THR A 142 20.69 5.44 -14.58
CA THR A 142 19.90 6.11 -15.63
C THR A 142 19.54 7.55 -15.28
N TRP A 143 19.14 7.80 -14.03
CA TRP A 143 18.54 9.07 -13.62
C TRP A 143 19.51 9.99 -12.88
N TYR A 144 20.48 9.45 -12.14
CA TYR A 144 21.42 10.25 -11.35
C TYR A 144 22.79 10.27 -12.01
N THR A 145 22.89 11.00 -13.12
CA THR A 145 24.08 11.03 -13.99
C THR A 145 25.15 12.02 -13.57
N ASN A 146 24.83 12.95 -12.66
CA ASN A 146 25.79 13.92 -12.15
C ASN A 146 26.39 13.44 -10.83
N GLU A 147 27.66 13.73 -10.60
CA GLU A 147 28.35 13.38 -9.36
C GLU A 147 29.01 14.64 -8.77
N GLU A 148 28.95 14.74 -7.45
CA GLU A 148 29.68 15.77 -6.72
C GLU A 148 30.14 15.27 -5.35
N ALA A 149 31.22 15.81 -4.84
CA ALA A 149 31.65 15.58 -3.47
C ALA A 149 30.77 16.40 -2.51
N VAL A 150 30.27 15.73 -1.47
CA VAL A 150 29.45 16.38 -0.44
C VAL A 150 30.31 17.35 0.35
N SER A 151 30.01 18.65 0.26
CA SER A 151 30.67 19.68 1.05
C SER A 151 30.11 19.73 2.48
N GLN A 152 30.86 20.34 3.40
CA GLN A 152 30.41 20.53 4.78
C GLN A 152 29.10 21.35 4.85
N ASP A 153 28.92 22.30 3.95
CA ASP A 153 27.69 23.12 3.88
C ASP A 153 26.47 22.27 3.52
N ILE A 154 26.63 21.29 2.63
CA ILE A 154 25.57 20.34 2.26
C ILE A 154 25.24 19.46 3.46
N VAL A 155 26.21 18.94 4.18
CA VAL A 155 26.01 18.16 5.41
C VAL A 155 25.18 18.97 6.41
N ASN A 156 25.57 20.23 6.66
CA ASN A 156 24.89 21.11 7.60
C ASN A 156 23.45 21.43 7.19
N ARG A 157 23.19 21.62 5.89
CA ARG A 157 21.86 21.94 5.36
C ARG A 157 20.88 20.77 5.37
N LEU A 158 21.36 19.56 5.17
CA LEU A 158 20.52 18.36 5.11
C LEU A 158 20.29 17.73 6.48
N GLY A 159 21.00 18.17 7.53
CA GLY A 159 20.92 17.58 8.87
C GLY A 159 21.25 16.08 8.91
N GLN A 160 21.87 15.55 7.88
CA GLN A 160 22.24 14.15 7.77
C GLN A 160 23.71 13.96 8.08
N LEU A 161 24.02 12.87 8.78
CA LEU A 161 25.40 12.44 9.06
C LEU A 161 26.06 11.80 7.83
N ILE A 162 26.11 12.55 6.72
CA ILE A 162 26.86 12.12 5.54
C ILE A 162 28.22 12.78 5.63
N PRO A 163 29.33 12.01 5.70
CA PRO A 163 30.67 12.59 5.80
C PRO A 163 30.97 13.51 4.60
N ALA A 164 31.61 14.66 4.87
CA ALA A 164 32.14 15.50 3.82
C ALA A 164 33.13 14.71 2.97
N GLY A 165 33.12 14.93 1.66
CA GLY A 165 33.93 14.18 0.69
C GLY A 165 33.26 12.90 0.16
N THR A 166 32.15 12.48 0.71
CA THR A 166 31.35 11.40 0.12
C THR A 166 30.86 11.82 -1.27
N ILE A 167 31.04 10.95 -2.26
CA ILE A 167 30.52 11.21 -3.60
C ILE A 167 29.01 10.92 -3.58
N ARG A 168 28.21 11.90 -3.96
CA ARG A 168 26.78 11.71 -4.20
C ARG A 168 26.45 11.83 -5.67
N ARG A 169 25.48 11.07 -6.11
CA ARG A 169 24.91 11.17 -7.45
C ARG A 169 23.58 11.93 -7.38
N TYR A 170 23.33 12.77 -8.36
CA TYR A 170 22.11 13.57 -8.41
C TYR A 170 21.66 13.81 -9.86
N ASN A 171 20.41 14.19 -10.01
CA ASN A 171 19.84 14.69 -11.25
C ASN A 171 19.49 16.18 -11.10
N LYS A 172 19.76 16.95 -12.13
CA LYS A 172 19.31 18.36 -12.20
C LYS A 172 17.82 18.37 -12.54
N ALA A 173 16.99 18.76 -11.60
CA ALA A 173 15.57 18.98 -11.83
C ALA A 173 15.33 20.43 -12.25
N ASP A 174 14.42 20.63 -13.20
CA ASP A 174 13.92 21.96 -13.53
C ASP A 174 12.95 22.40 -12.40
N LEU A 175 13.31 23.49 -11.72
CA LEU A 175 12.50 24.08 -10.66
C LEU A 175 11.33 24.90 -11.19
N SER A 176 11.20 25.03 -12.50
CA SER A 176 10.13 25.78 -13.15
C SER A 176 9.15 24.84 -13.86
N ALA A 177 7.87 25.19 -13.83
CA ALA A 177 6.80 24.48 -14.54
C ALA A 177 6.32 25.26 -15.77
N PRO A 178 5.79 24.58 -16.81
CA PRO A 178 5.19 25.25 -17.97
C PRO A 178 4.01 26.14 -17.59
N GLY A 179 3.87 27.24 -18.27
CA GLY A 179 2.79 28.22 -18.11
C GLY A 179 3.27 29.56 -17.62
N ASP A 180 2.62 30.61 -18.11
CA ASP A 180 2.91 32.00 -17.72
C ASP A 180 2.00 32.39 -16.55
N ARG A 181 2.59 32.58 -15.39
CA ARG A 181 1.92 33.06 -14.16
C ARG A 181 2.50 34.37 -13.67
N ARG A 182 2.90 35.26 -14.61
CA ARG A 182 3.34 36.61 -14.27
C ARG A 182 2.29 37.34 -13.41
N GLY A 183 2.74 38.04 -12.40
CA GLY A 183 1.86 38.70 -11.43
C GLY A 183 1.27 37.79 -10.36
N THR A 184 1.60 36.49 -10.32
CA THR A 184 1.25 35.58 -9.26
C THR A 184 2.41 35.34 -8.30
N LYS A 185 2.13 34.71 -7.13
CA LYS A 185 3.16 34.31 -6.17
C LYS A 185 4.16 33.27 -6.73
N ALA A 186 3.92 32.70 -7.88
CA ALA A 186 4.80 31.73 -8.55
C ALA A 186 5.77 32.36 -9.56
N HIS A 187 5.71 33.68 -9.77
CA HIS A 187 6.61 34.42 -10.65
C HIS A 187 7.28 35.57 -9.88
N TYR A 188 8.35 35.25 -9.20
CA TYR A 188 9.14 36.19 -8.40
C TYR A 188 10.65 35.98 -8.64
N GLU A 189 11.45 36.95 -8.25
CA GLU A 189 12.91 36.80 -8.23
C GLU A 189 13.33 35.89 -7.08
N TRP A 190 14.08 34.84 -7.38
CA TRP A 190 14.65 33.93 -6.41
C TRP A 190 16.17 33.85 -6.58
N HIS A 191 16.92 34.31 -5.61
CA HIS A 191 18.39 34.37 -5.65
C HIS A 191 18.95 35.06 -6.92
N GLY A 192 18.35 36.16 -7.36
CA GLY A 192 18.77 36.87 -8.57
C GLY A 192 18.27 36.29 -9.89
N HIS A 193 17.41 35.29 -9.84
CA HIS A 193 16.88 34.62 -11.01
C HIS A 193 15.36 34.71 -11.10
N PHE A 194 14.84 34.96 -12.29
CA PHE A 194 13.43 34.79 -12.61
C PHE A 194 13.22 33.46 -13.35
N PRO A 195 12.02 32.89 -13.31
CA PRO A 195 11.73 31.73 -14.13
C PRO A 195 11.87 32.09 -15.62
N PRO A 196 12.29 31.16 -16.48
CA PRO A 196 12.39 31.39 -17.92
C PRO A 196 11.08 31.89 -18.53
N PRO A 197 11.10 32.62 -19.66
CA PRO A 197 9.88 33.06 -20.35
C PRO A 197 8.88 31.91 -20.58
N GLY A 198 7.59 32.15 -20.26
CA GLY A 198 6.55 31.14 -20.37
C GLY A 198 6.56 30.06 -19.28
N ARG A 199 7.30 30.25 -18.22
CA ARG A 199 7.38 29.33 -17.06
C ARG A 199 7.18 30.07 -15.74
N HIS A 200 6.95 29.32 -14.68
CA HIS A 200 6.84 29.82 -13.32
C HIS A 200 7.56 28.86 -12.35
N TRP A 201 7.87 29.31 -11.13
CA TRP A 201 8.42 28.43 -10.11
C TRP A 201 7.38 27.37 -9.69
N SER A 202 7.80 26.12 -9.56
CA SER A 202 6.95 24.98 -9.15
C SER A 202 6.90 24.81 -7.64
#